data_158beb3d93003b6d3e1ad3ad50d73eb0
#
_entry.id   158beb3d93003b6d3e1ad3ad50d73eb0
#
_cell.length_a   1.000
_cell.length_b   1.000
_cell.length_c   1.000
_cell.angle_alpha   90.00
_cell.angle_beta   90.00
_cell.angle_gamma   90.00
#
_symmetry.space_group_name_H-M   'P 1'
#
loop_
_entity.id
_entity.type
_entity.pdbx_description
1 polymer ?
#
loop_
_entity_poly.entity_id
_entity_poly.type
_entity_poly.pdbx_seq_one_letter_code
_entity_poly.pdbx_strand_id
1 'polypeptide(L)'
;MKWINKRNVLIVITMVLAMATSIFILVQAGLDAAKSTEQSGVVVEVIETVVETVAPGTINETNIDEFSSAVRKVVGHFLLFSVAGFFATWSIILLLEKKTYKSKLWFLNIAIPIGYGILLAIISEVMQLSANGRSGEFKDVLIDSGGYLLGFIIIFLILFLINRNKNKHKEKNDLIN
;
A
#
# COMPACT_ATOMS: atom_id res chain seq x y z
N MET A 1 31.95 -19.61 -1.71
CA MET A 1 30.82 -18.79 -1.23
C MET A 1 30.07 -18.26 -2.46
N LYS A 2 28.87 -18.80 -2.79
CA LYS A 2 28.08 -18.31 -3.95
C LYS A 2 27.67 -16.88 -3.66
N TRP A 3 28.09 -15.95 -4.50
CA TRP A 3 27.71 -14.53 -4.43
C TRP A 3 26.18 -14.42 -4.43
N ILE A 4 25.61 -13.90 -3.36
CA ILE A 4 24.18 -13.68 -3.24
C ILE A 4 23.79 -12.69 -4.34
N ASN A 5 22.96 -13.11 -5.27
CA ASN A 5 22.52 -12.27 -6.38
C ASN A 5 21.68 -11.11 -5.81
N LYS A 6 22.12 -9.86 -6.02
CA LYS A 6 21.44 -8.64 -5.55
C LYS A 6 19.93 -8.65 -5.85
N ARG A 7 19.53 -9.22 -6.98
CA ARG A 7 18.13 -9.36 -7.35
C ARG A 7 17.37 -10.30 -6.39
N ASN A 8 17.96 -11.45 -6.03
CA ASN A 8 17.31 -12.39 -5.11
C ASN A 8 17.15 -11.77 -3.72
N VAL A 9 18.13 -11.00 -3.27
CA VAL A 9 18.02 -10.23 -2.01
C VAL A 9 16.87 -9.23 -2.09
N LEU A 10 16.76 -8.50 -3.18
CA LEU A 10 15.68 -7.52 -3.36
C LEU A 10 14.30 -8.20 -3.38
N ILE A 11 14.17 -9.35 -4.04
CA ILE A 11 12.93 -10.14 -4.03
C ILE A 11 12.56 -10.53 -2.60
N VAL A 12 13.51 -11.07 -1.83
CA VAL A 12 13.25 -11.48 -0.45
C VAL A 12 12.83 -10.29 0.42
N ILE A 13 13.56 -9.17 0.32
CA ILE A 13 13.23 -7.96 1.10
C ILE A 13 11.82 -7.47 0.76
N THR A 14 11.49 -7.32 -0.53
CA THR A 14 10.18 -6.81 -0.93
C THR A 14 9.05 -7.79 -0.56
N MET A 15 9.28 -9.11 -0.63
CA MET A 15 8.33 -10.11 -0.17
C MET A 15 8.08 -10.03 1.34
N VAL A 16 9.16 -9.92 2.13
CA VAL A 16 9.02 -9.81 3.59
C VAL A 16 8.27 -8.53 3.97
N LEU A 17 8.56 -7.40 3.32
CA LEU A 17 7.84 -6.15 3.56
C LEU A 17 6.37 -6.23 3.11
N ALA A 18 6.08 -6.85 1.97
CA ALA A 18 4.72 -7.09 1.51
C ALA A 18 3.93 -7.98 2.48
N MET A 19 4.54 -9.06 2.96
CA MET A 19 3.90 -9.95 3.94
C MET A 19 3.70 -9.25 5.29
N ALA A 20 4.71 -8.52 5.78
CA ALA A 20 4.61 -7.81 7.04
C ALA A 20 3.52 -6.75 7.03
N THR A 21 3.43 -5.94 5.96
CA THR A 21 2.37 -4.95 5.82
C THR A 21 0.99 -5.58 5.69
N SER A 22 0.85 -6.67 4.92
CA SER A 22 -0.43 -7.38 4.78
C SER A 22 -0.88 -8.02 6.10
N ILE A 23 0.03 -8.67 6.83
CA ILE A 23 -0.26 -9.24 8.15
C ILE A 23 -0.65 -8.11 9.12
N PHE A 24 0.06 -7.00 9.12
CA PHE A 24 -0.27 -5.86 9.97
C PHE A 24 -1.68 -5.33 9.68
N ILE A 25 -2.06 -5.17 8.41
CA ILE A 25 -3.43 -4.78 8.00
C ILE A 25 -4.46 -5.73 8.59
N LEU A 26 -4.26 -7.04 8.42
CA LEU A 26 -5.21 -8.04 8.91
C LEU A 26 -5.29 -8.10 10.43
N VAL A 27 -4.16 -7.94 11.13
CA VAL A 27 -4.14 -7.84 12.60
C VAL A 27 -4.94 -6.62 13.06
N GLN A 28 -4.74 -5.46 12.44
CA GLN A 28 -5.49 -4.24 12.77
C GLN A 28 -6.98 -4.37 12.44
N ALA A 29 -7.32 -5.05 11.36
CA ALA A 29 -8.71 -5.33 11.00
C ALA A 29 -9.43 -6.20 12.05
N GLY A 30 -8.72 -7.15 12.67
CA GLY A 30 -9.28 -8.02 13.70
C GLY A 30 -9.37 -7.40 15.10
N LEU A 31 -8.92 -6.16 15.32
CA LEU A 31 -9.03 -5.49 16.62
C LEU A 31 -10.44 -4.97 16.87
N ASP A 32 -10.91 -5.12 18.11
CA ASP A 32 -12.15 -4.51 18.57
C ASP A 32 -12.12 -2.97 18.46
N ALA A 33 -13.28 -2.35 18.30
CA ALA A 33 -13.40 -0.90 18.11
C ALA A 33 -12.66 -0.09 19.18
N ALA A 34 -12.75 -0.48 20.45
CA ALA A 34 -12.10 0.22 21.57
C ALA A 34 -10.56 0.24 21.39
N LYS A 35 -9.94 -0.92 21.11
CA LYS A 35 -8.49 -1.03 20.90
C LYS A 35 -8.04 -0.29 19.65
N SER A 36 -8.81 -0.40 18.57
CA SER A 36 -8.53 0.33 17.32
C SER A 36 -8.59 1.84 17.53
N THR A 37 -9.56 2.33 18.31
CA THR A 37 -9.69 3.75 18.65
C THR A 37 -8.53 4.23 19.52
N GLU A 38 -8.14 3.47 20.54
CA GLU A 38 -6.99 3.78 21.39
C GLU A 38 -5.70 3.90 20.58
N GLN A 39 -5.40 2.93 19.72
CA GLN A 39 -4.19 2.95 18.89
C GLN A 39 -4.18 4.08 17.87
N SER A 40 -5.32 4.38 17.24
CA SER A 40 -5.43 5.47 16.27
C SER A 40 -5.49 6.84 16.91
N GLY A 41 -5.86 6.93 18.21
CA GLY A 41 -5.97 8.18 18.96
C GLY A 41 -4.68 8.99 18.94
N VAL A 42 -3.53 8.34 19.13
CA VAL A 42 -2.22 9.00 19.09
C VAL A 42 -1.97 9.68 17.72
N VAL A 43 -2.34 9.01 16.64
CA VAL A 43 -2.18 9.58 15.28
C VAL A 43 -3.14 10.74 15.06
N VAL A 44 -4.39 10.61 15.52
CA VAL A 44 -5.39 11.68 15.45
C VAL A 44 -4.90 12.90 16.21
N GLU A 45 -4.43 12.75 17.46
CA GLU A 45 -3.91 13.83 18.30
C GLU A 45 -2.72 14.56 17.64
N VAL A 46 -1.78 13.82 17.06
CA VAL A 46 -0.64 14.44 16.34
C VAL A 46 -1.13 15.25 15.15
N ILE A 47 -2.04 14.71 14.34
CA ILE A 47 -2.55 15.42 13.16
C ILE A 47 -3.40 16.62 13.57
N GLU A 48 -4.23 16.48 14.61
CA GLU A 48 -5.01 17.58 15.19
C GLU A 48 -4.08 18.73 15.64
N THR A 49 -3.02 18.43 16.38
CA THR A 49 -2.02 19.42 16.81
C THR A 49 -1.39 20.14 15.63
N VAL A 50 -1.05 19.43 14.57
CA VAL A 50 -0.48 20.04 13.35
C VAL A 50 -1.51 20.95 12.67
N VAL A 51 -2.75 20.49 12.50
CA VAL A 51 -3.82 21.27 11.87
C VAL A 51 -4.11 22.53 12.67
N GLU A 52 -4.27 22.43 13.99
CA GLU A 52 -4.52 23.58 14.87
C GLU A 52 -3.33 24.55 14.93
N THR A 53 -2.10 24.07 14.72
CA THR A 53 -0.92 24.95 14.63
C THR A 53 -0.92 25.76 13.34
N VAL A 54 -1.33 25.14 12.21
CA VAL A 54 -1.33 25.79 10.88
C VAL A 54 -2.59 26.62 10.64
N ALA A 55 -3.73 26.16 11.14
CA ALA A 55 -5.05 26.76 10.95
C ALA A 55 -5.87 26.70 12.26
N PRO A 56 -5.60 27.57 13.24
CA PRO A 56 -6.25 27.57 14.54
C PRO A 56 -7.78 27.70 14.43
N GLY A 57 -8.51 26.93 15.23
CA GLY A 57 -9.97 26.95 15.29
C GLY A 57 -10.66 26.17 14.16
N THR A 58 -9.91 25.41 13.36
CA THR A 58 -10.47 24.54 12.32
C THR A 58 -11.18 23.34 12.94
N ILE A 59 -10.63 22.80 14.03
CA ILE A 59 -11.19 21.64 14.73
C ILE A 59 -11.88 22.14 16.00
N ASN A 60 -13.12 21.71 16.21
CA ASN A 60 -13.95 22.10 17.34
C ASN A 60 -14.85 20.95 17.80
N GLU A 61 -15.57 21.11 18.90
CA GLU A 61 -16.43 20.08 19.48
C GLU A 61 -17.49 19.52 18.52
N THR A 62 -17.88 20.28 17.50
CA THR A 62 -18.91 19.86 16.55
C THR A 62 -18.38 19.00 15.39
N ASN A 63 -17.07 19.07 15.09
CA ASN A 63 -16.46 18.37 13.95
C ASN A 63 -15.33 17.38 14.31
N ILE A 64 -14.94 17.31 15.58
CA ILE A 64 -13.83 16.45 16.04
C ILE A 64 -14.06 14.96 15.71
N ASP A 65 -15.28 14.45 15.79
CA ASP A 65 -15.59 13.06 15.48
C ASP A 65 -15.46 12.78 13.98
N GLU A 66 -15.93 13.70 13.14
CA GLU A 66 -15.79 13.60 11.68
C GLU A 66 -14.32 13.70 11.28
N PHE A 67 -13.59 14.64 11.84
CA PHE A 67 -12.15 14.79 11.64
C PHE A 67 -11.39 13.51 12.03
N SER A 68 -11.65 12.97 13.23
CA SER A 68 -11.03 11.74 13.71
C SER A 68 -11.34 10.55 12.79
N SER A 69 -12.57 10.43 12.33
CA SER A 69 -12.98 9.41 11.36
C SER A 69 -12.25 9.56 10.03
N ALA A 70 -12.13 10.78 9.51
CA ALA A 70 -11.41 11.07 8.26
C ALA A 70 -9.90 10.72 8.39
N VAL A 71 -9.26 11.10 9.50
CA VAL A 71 -7.86 10.75 9.77
C VAL A 71 -7.66 9.24 9.79
N ARG A 72 -8.54 8.49 10.48
CA ARG A 72 -8.46 7.03 10.52
C ARG A 72 -8.61 6.40 9.12
N LYS A 73 -9.55 6.89 8.30
CA LYS A 73 -9.76 6.40 6.93
C LYS A 73 -8.56 6.71 6.04
N VAL A 74 -7.98 7.91 6.14
CA VAL A 74 -6.81 8.28 5.33
C VAL A 74 -5.55 7.55 5.79
N VAL A 75 -5.25 7.53 7.07
CA VAL A 75 -3.98 6.97 7.58
C VAL A 75 -4.10 5.46 7.80
N GLY A 76 -5.16 5.00 8.47
CA GLY A 76 -5.35 3.59 8.82
C GLY A 76 -5.71 2.70 7.63
N HIS A 77 -6.46 3.23 6.66
CA HIS A 77 -6.87 2.49 5.47
C HIS A 77 -6.05 2.90 4.24
N PHE A 78 -6.28 4.08 3.70
CA PHE A 78 -5.71 4.47 2.40
C PHE A 78 -4.17 4.43 2.36
N LEU A 79 -3.47 5.06 3.32
CA LEU A 79 -2.00 5.09 3.30
C LEU A 79 -1.39 3.72 3.60
N LEU A 80 -1.94 2.97 4.54
CA LEU A 80 -1.44 1.65 4.88
C LEU A 80 -1.58 0.67 3.70
N PHE A 81 -2.72 0.70 3.00
CA PHE A 81 -2.92 -0.06 1.78
C PHE A 81 -2.02 0.43 0.63
N SER A 82 -1.66 1.73 0.58
CA SER A 82 -0.69 2.23 -0.40
C SER A 82 0.70 1.63 -0.20
N VAL A 83 1.15 1.49 1.05
CA VAL A 83 2.42 0.83 1.39
C VAL A 83 2.37 -0.65 1.00
N ALA A 84 1.27 -1.35 1.31
CA ALA A 84 1.09 -2.75 0.92
C ALA A 84 1.09 -2.91 -0.62
N GLY A 85 0.38 -2.05 -1.33
CA GLY A 85 0.32 -2.02 -2.79
C GLY A 85 1.69 -1.80 -3.44
N PHE A 86 2.50 -0.90 -2.87
CA PHE A 86 3.85 -0.66 -3.32
C PHE A 86 4.74 -1.90 -3.20
N PHE A 87 4.85 -2.50 -2.02
CA PHE A 87 5.75 -3.63 -1.79
C PHE A 87 5.25 -4.93 -2.45
N ALA A 88 3.96 -5.20 -2.40
CA ALA A 88 3.39 -6.40 -3.00
C ALA A 88 3.53 -6.37 -4.53
N THR A 89 3.22 -5.24 -5.17
CA THR A 89 3.40 -5.07 -6.62
C THR A 89 4.85 -5.19 -7.02
N TRP A 90 5.76 -4.55 -6.30
CA TRP A 90 7.19 -4.63 -6.57
C TRP A 90 7.69 -6.08 -6.49
N SER A 91 7.34 -6.80 -5.43
CA SER A 91 7.67 -8.21 -5.25
C SER A 91 7.15 -9.08 -6.40
N ILE A 92 5.87 -8.93 -6.75
CA ILE A 92 5.22 -9.71 -7.81
C ILE A 92 5.89 -9.46 -9.17
N ILE A 93 6.17 -8.19 -9.52
CA ILE A 93 6.85 -7.85 -10.77
C ILE A 93 8.25 -8.49 -10.81
N LEU A 94 9.04 -8.39 -9.73
CA LEU A 94 10.37 -9.01 -9.66
C LEU A 94 10.33 -10.54 -9.82
N LEU A 95 9.30 -11.19 -9.28
CA LEU A 95 9.11 -12.65 -9.41
C LEU A 95 8.73 -13.06 -10.84
N LEU A 96 7.86 -12.28 -11.49
CA LEU A 96 7.31 -12.58 -12.80
C LEU A 96 8.24 -12.15 -13.95
N GLU A 97 9.11 -11.17 -13.76
CA GLU A 97 9.89 -10.50 -14.81
C GLU A 97 10.63 -11.48 -15.74
N LYS A 98 11.19 -12.58 -15.22
CA LYS A 98 11.86 -13.59 -16.05
C LYS A 98 10.92 -14.39 -16.95
N LYS A 99 9.65 -14.56 -16.55
CA LYS A 99 8.69 -15.42 -17.25
C LYS A 99 7.83 -14.66 -18.24
N THR A 100 7.53 -13.39 -17.96
CA THR A 100 6.49 -12.62 -18.66
C THR A 100 7.03 -11.69 -19.74
N TYR A 101 8.28 -11.22 -19.64
CA TYR A 101 8.82 -10.21 -20.57
C TYR A 101 8.93 -10.68 -22.03
N LYS A 102 8.99 -12.01 -22.26
CA LYS A 102 9.03 -12.62 -23.63
C LYS A 102 7.72 -13.31 -24.02
N SER A 103 6.69 -13.26 -23.20
CA SER A 103 5.44 -13.97 -23.43
C SER A 103 4.26 -13.00 -23.58
N LYS A 104 3.17 -13.48 -24.23
CA LYS A 104 1.89 -12.77 -24.28
C LYS A 104 1.25 -12.55 -22.89
N LEU A 105 1.92 -12.98 -21.80
CA LEU A 105 1.42 -12.96 -20.43
C LEU A 105 1.84 -11.71 -19.64
N TRP A 106 2.30 -10.64 -20.32
CA TRP A 106 2.69 -9.38 -19.64
C TRP A 106 1.58 -8.78 -18.78
N PHE A 107 0.33 -9.01 -19.14
CA PHE A 107 -0.83 -8.54 -18.38
C PHE A 107 -0.89 -9.09 -16.96
N LEU A 108 -0.24 -10.25 -16.67
CA LEU A 108 -0.18 -10.81 -15.32
C LEU A 108 0.57 -9.90 -14.34
N ASN A 109 1.49 -9.07 -14.83
CA ASN A 109 2.16 -8.06 -14.00
C ASN A 109 1.20 -6.96 -13.50
N ILE A 110 0.02 -6.86 -14.08
CA ILE A 110 -1.04 -5.94 -13.70
C ILE A 110 -2.14 -6.70 -12.95
N ALA A 111 -2.64 -7.79 -13.53
CA ALA A 111 -3.79 -8.52 -13.02
C ALA A 111 -3.52 -9.16 -11.64
N ILE A 112 -2.34 -9.76 -11.43
CA ILE A 112 -2.02 -10.42 -10.16
C ILE A 112 -1.90 -9.42 -9.01
N PRO A 113 -1.12 -8.31 -9.12
CA PRO A 113 -1.08 -7.31 -8.04
C PRO A 113 -2.44 -6.71 -7.73
N ILE A 114 -3.21 -6.32 -8.75
CA ILE A 114 -4.55 -5.72 -8.55
C ILE A 114 -5.50 -6.72 -7.88
N GLY A 115 -5.54 -7.96 -8.36
CA GLY A 115 -6.36 -9.02 -7.75
C GLY A 115 -5.98 -9.28 -6.30
N TYR A 116 -4.68 -9.30 -5.99
CA TYR A 116 -4.20 -9.41 -4.61
C TYR A 116 -4.66 -8.26 -3.72
N GLY A 117 -4.57 -7.01 -4.20
CA GLY A 117 -4.99 -5.83 -3.45
C GLY A 117 -6.48 -5.81 -3.15
N ILE A 118 -7.32 -6.13 -4.14
CA ILE A 118 -8.77 -6.23 -3.96
C ILE A 118 -9.12 -7.34 -2.96
N LEU A 119 -8.47 -8.50 -3.07
CA LEU A 119 -8.68 -9.61 -2.14
C LEU A 119 -8.29 -9.23 -0.70
N LEU A 120 -7.15 -8.57 -0.53
CA LEU A 120 -6.69 -8.09 0.79
C LEU A 120 -7.69 -7.11 1.39
N ALA A 121 -8.22 -6.15 0.59
CA ALA A 121 -9.22 -5.20 1.05
C ALA A 121 -10.53 -5.89 1.48
N ILE A 122 -11.01 -6.85 0.71
CA ILE A 122 -12.22 -7.63 1.05
C ILE A 122 -11.99 -8.42 2.35
N ILE A 123 -10.85 -9.11 2.48
CA ILE A 123 -10.55 -9.92 3.67
C ILE A 123 -10.44 -9.00 4.90
N SER A 124 -9.76 -7.87 4.79
CA SER A 124 -9.67 -6.86 5.85
C SER A 124 -11.05 -6.48 6.36
N GLU A 125 -11.98 -6.16 5.44
CA GLU A 125 -13.33 -5.72 5.78
C GLU A 125 -14.19 -6.84 6.39
N VAL A 126 -14.07 -8.06 5.87
CA VAL A 126 -14.73 -9.23 6.46
C VAL A 126 -14.24 -9.49 7.89
N MET A 127 -12.95 -9.30 8.17
CA MET A 127 -12.41 -9.42 9.53
C MET A 127 -12.95 -8.33 10.45
N GLN A 128 -13.12 -7.10 9.96
CA GLN A 128 -13.74 -6.01 10.72
C GLN A 128 -15.19 -6.33 11.12
N LEU A 129 -15.97 -6.95 10.24
CA LEU A 129 -17.32 -7.40 10.56
C LEU A 129 -17.37 -8.42 11.70
N SER A 130 -16.28 -9.15 11.94
CA SER A 130 -16.16 -10.14 13.01
C SER A 130 -15.63 -9.54 14.32
N ALA A 131 -15.16 -8.30 14.32
CA ALA A 131 -14.61 -7.61 15.48
C ALA A 131 -15.72 -6.86 16.25
N ASN A 132 -15.65 -6.88 17.60
CA ASN A 132 -16.66 -6.27 18.44
C ASN A 132 -16.74 -4.75 18.25
N GLY A 133 -17.96 -4.23 18.04
CA GLY A 133 -18.24 -2.81 17.92
C GLY A 133 -17.74 -2.17 16.61
N ARG A 134 -17.34 -2.97 15.62
CA ARG A 134 -17.00 -2.49 14.28
C ARG A 134 -18.11 -2.83 13.29
N SER A 135 -18.28 -1.94 12.31
CA SER A 135 -19.14 -2.16 11.15
C SER A 135 -18.26 -2.23 9.90
N GLY A 136 -18.41 -3.28 9.11
CA GLY A 136 -17.78 -3.33 7.79
C GLY A 136 -18.57 -2.45 6.82
N GLU A 137 -17.87 -1.61 6.09
CA GLU A 137 -18.46 -0.71 5.10
C GLU A 137 -17.87 -0.98 3.71
N PHE A 138 -18.73 -1.16 2.71
CA PHE A 138 -18.27 -1.28 1.32
C PHE A 138 -17.41 -0.08 0.87
N LYS A 139 -17.68 1.11 1.44
CA LYS A 139 -16.86 2.31 1.20
C LYS A 139 -15.42 2.12 1.62
N ASP A 140 -15.15 1.41 2.71
CA ASP A 140 -13.80 1.17 3.21
C ASP A 140 -13.05 0.19 2.30
N VAL A 141 -13.72 -0.80 1.70
CA VAL A 141 -13.14 -1.63 0.62
C VAL A 141 -12.68 -0.78 -0.58
N LEU A 142 -13.45 0.25 -0.94
CA LEU A 142 -13.08 1.16 -2.04
C LEU A 142 -11.90 2.05 -1.67
N ILE A 143 -11.84 2.56 -0.44
CA ILE A 143 -10.73 3.38 0.08
C ILE A 143 -9.45 2.54 0.13
N ASP A 144 -9.51 1.33 0.66
CA ASP A 144 -8.42 0.37 0.74
C ASP A 144 -7.89 -0.01 -0.65
N SER A 145 -8.80 -0.34 -1.57
CA SER A 145 -8.46 -0.65 -2.96
C SER A 145 -7.83 0.55 -3.66
N GLY A 146 -8.34 1.77 -3.42
CA GLY A 146 -7.78 3.02 -3.94
C GLY A 146 -6.38 3.29 -3.42
N GLY A 147 -6.17 3.08 -2.12
CA GLY A 147 -4.84 3.16 -1.49
C GLY A 147 -3.87 2.16 -2.12
N TYR A 148 -4.27 0.90 -2.20
CA TYR A 148 -3.45 -0.13 -2.84
C TYR A 148 -3.08 0.22 -4.29
N LEU A 149 -4.05 0.71 -5.06
CA LEU A 149 -3.84 1.15 -6.44
C LEU A 149 -2.84 2.32 -6.54
N LEU A 150 -2.86 3.25 -5.59
CA LEU A 150 -1.85 4.31 -5.52
C LEU A 150 -0.44 3.72 -5.37
N GLY A 151 -0.23 2.80 -4.43
CA GLY A 151 1.04 2.10 -4.24
C GLY A 151 1.50 1.34 -5.49
N PHE A 152 0.56 0.65 -6.16
CA PHE A 152 0.78 0.00 -7.45
C PHE A 152 1.27 0.99 -8.52
N ILE A 153 0.60 2.13 -8.66
CA ILE A 153 0.94 3.16 -9.66
C ILE A 153 2.33 3.73 -9.39
N ILE A 154 2.64 4.04 -8.13
CA ILE A 154 3.95 4.60 -7.74
C ILE A 154 5.08 3.68 -8.16
N ILE A 155 5.03 2.40 -7.77
CA ILE A 155 6.11 1.46 -8.13
C ILE A 155 6.17 1.20 -9.62
N PHE A 156 5.02 1.11 -10.29
CA PHE A 156 4.97 0.93 -11.73
C PHE A 156 5.64 2.08 -12.48
N LEU A 157 5.37 3.32 -12.08
CA LEU A 157 6.02 4.52 -12.63
C LEU A 157 7.52 4.55 -12.37
N ILE A 158 7.96 4.20 -11.15
CA ILE A 158 9.39 4.13 -10.80
C ILE A 158 10.11 3.12 -11.72
N LEU A 159 9.57 1.92 -11.86
CA LEU A 159 10.17 0.88 -12.68
C LEU A 159 10.16 1.26 -14.18
N PHE A 160 9.09 1.90 -14.65
CA PHE A 160 9.00 2.43 -16.01
C PHE A 160 10.09 3.48 -16.30
N LEU A 161 10.26 4.45 -15.39
CA LEU A 161 11.28 5.49 -15.54
C LEU A 161 12.70 4.93 -15.51
N ILE A 162 12.99 3.98 -14.61
CA ILE A 162 14.28 3.29 -14.55
C ILE A 162 14.58 2.57 -15.88
N ASN A 163 13.60 1.86 -16.42
CA ASN A 163 13.77 1.11 -17.64
C ASN A 163 13.97 2.03 -18.87
N ARG A 164 13.20 3.12 -18.93
CA ARG A 164 13.36 4.14 -19.97
C ARG A 164 14.76 4.76 -19.98
N ASN A 165 15.31 5.08 -18.79
CA ASN A 165 16.65 5.65 -18.70
C ASN A 165 17.74 4.65 -19.11
N LYS A 166 17.62 3.37 -18.75
CA LYS A 166 18.55 2.32 -19.19
C LYS A 166 18.59 2.18 -20.71
N ASN A 167 17.43 2.22 -21.36
CA ASN A 167 17.34 2.10 -22.81
C ASN A 167 17.99 3.29 -23.52
N LYS A 168 17.79 4.52 -23.03
CA LYS A 168 18.45 5.73 -23.58
C LYS A 168 19.98 5.67 -23.47
N HIS A 169 20.50 5.19 -22.31
CA HIS A 169 21.94 5.04 -22.13
C HIS A 169 22.54 3.97 -23.05
N LYS A 170 21.82 2.88 -23.30
CA LYS A 170 22.25 1.84 -24.23
C LYS A 170 22.31 2.38 -25.65
N GLU A 171 21.26 3.03 -26.12
CA GLU A 171 21.19 3.64 -27.46
C GLU A 171 22.32 4.66 -27.70
N LYS A 172 22.60 5.50 -26.69
CA LYS A 172 23.71 6.46 -26.77
C LYS A 172 25.08 5.78 -26.87
N ASN A 173 25.31 4.70 -26.15
CA ASN A 173 26.56 3.95 -26.20
C ASN A 173 26.75 3.21 -27.55
N ASP A 174 25.64 2.69 -28.13
CA ASP A 174 25.64 2.01 -29.42
C ASP A 174 25.90 2.98 -30.59
N LEU A 175 25.66 4.30 -30.41
CA LEU A 175 25.97 5.35 -31.42
C LEU A 175 27.43 5.87 -31.34
N ILE A 176 28.15 5.59 -30.26
CA ILE A 176 29.51 6.07 -30.02
C ILE A 176 30.56 5.00 -30.42
N ASN A 177 30.18 3.74 -30.52
CA ASN A 177 31.01 2.59 -30.90
C ASN A 177 30.75 2.19 -32.36
#